data_5c9752eda5289d9d0f07a415d0224f9a
#
_entry.id   5c9752eda5289d9d0f07a415d0224f9a
#
_cell.length_a   1.000
_cell.length_b   1.000
_cell.length_c   1.000
_cell.angle_alpha   90.00
_cell.angle_beta   90.00
_cell.angle_gamma   90.00
#
_symmetry.space_group_name_H-M   'P 1'
#
loop_
_entity.id
_entity.type
_entity.pdbx_description
1 polymer ?
#
loop_
_entity_poly.entity_id
_entity_poly.type
_entity_poly.pdbx_seq_one_letter_code
_entity_poly.pdbx_strand_id
1 'polypeptide(L)'
;SDERMLRTPIFFNKMEQYLEKLTPKHPDSISVSADILVERARANKEIFQYVVSYITSTYERSKIMGMDAVFVHMVEKYYINGECDWVKEKQLEKIIERANRISPNMIGKRPPNLVFKDTLDKYHSLYHLQAKYTLLFFYDPDCGHCKKETPKIKTVCDSLVNTGIDIKVFAVTTEFDIDKWKEYIKKFDVGNWINVGDIQFDDEGNPVATSNWREEYDIHSTPVIYLLDREKKIIAKRINDKQIVKIIGRKEGLKE
;
A
#
# COMPACT_ATOMS: atom_id res chain seq x y z
N SER A 1 17.65 -33.55 -5.30
CA SER A 1 17.15 -32.54 -6.28
C SER A 1 18.20 -32.34 -7.35
N ASP A 2 17.76 -32.46 -8.60
CA ASP A 2 18.64 -32.37 -9.75
C ASP A 2 18.67 -30.91 -10.25
N GLU A 3 19.80 -30.22 -10.10
CA GLU A 3 19.97 -28.80 -10.51
C GLU A 3 19.78 -28.58 -12.01
N ARG A 4 19.94 -29.63 -12.83
CA ARG A 4 19.66 -29.55 -14.28
C ARG A 4 18.21 -29.14 -14.55
N MET A 5 17.30 -29.38 -13.62
CA MET A 5 15.89 -28.96 -13.73
C MET A 5 15.74 -27.43 -13.73
N LEU A 6 16.67 -26.66 -13.13
CA LEU A 6 16.66 -25.18 -13.19
C LEU A 6 16.82 -24.64 -14.61
N ARG A 7 17.43 -25.43 -15.51
CA ARG A 7 17.63 -25.11 -16.93
C ARG A 7 16.43 -25.49 -17.78
N THR A 8 15.36 -26.01 -17.17
CA THR A 8 14.14 -26.42 -17.85
C THR A 8 12.95 -25.58 -17.37
N PRO A 9 11.97 -25.29 -18.24
CA PRO A 9 10.75 -24.60 -17.81
C PRO A 9 9.89 -25.43 -16.85
N ILE A 10 10.16 -26.72 -16.69
CA ILE A 10 9.36 -27.64 -15.87
C ILE A 10 9.39 -27.22 -14.40
N PHE A 11 10.56 -26.90 -13.86
CA PHE A 11 10.70 -26.52 -12.45
C PHE A 11 9.94 -25.23 -12.16
N PHE A 12 10.15 -24.21 -12.98
CA PHE A 12 9.45 -22.93 -12.91
C PHE A 12 7.93 -23.12 -12.96
N ASN A 13 7.42 -23.81 -13.97
CA ASN A 13 5.98 -24.01 -14.16
C ASN A 13 5.33 -24.77 -12.99
N LYS A 14 6.04 -25.75 -12.40
CA LYS A 14 5.54 -26.48 -11.24
C LYS A 14 5.48 -25.62 -9.98
N MET A 15 6.48 -24.79 -9.77
CA MET A 15 6.53 -23.86 -8.63
C MET A 15 5.44 -22.79 -8.76
N GLU A 16 5.28 -22.18 -9.94
CA GLU A 16 4.19 -21.26 -10.24
C GLU A 16 2.82 -21.92 -10.04
N GLN A 17 2.62 -23.13 -10.60
CA GLN A 17 1.38 -23.88 -10.42
C GLN A 17 1.07 -24.15 -8.95
N TYR A 18 2.06 -24.49 -8.15
CA TYR A 18 1.90 -24.76 -6.73
C TYR A 18 1.48 -23.50 -5.97
N LEU A 19 2.19 -22.39 -6.17
CA LEU A 19 1.92 -21.14 -5.46
C LEU A 19 0.63 -20.44 -5.94
N GLU A 20 0.36 -20.43 -7.25
CA GLU A 20 -0.73 -19.63 -7.81
C GLU A 20 -2.04 -20.40 -8.00
N LYS A 21 -1.99 -21.72 -8.20
CA LYS A 21 -3.17 -22.54 -8.53
C LYS A 21 -3.56 -23.51 -7.43
N LEU A 22 -2.61 -24.06 -6.70
CA LEU A 22 -2.87 -25.08 -5.69
C LEU A 22 -2.87 -24.53 -4.26
N THR A 23 -2.30 -23.35 -4.04
CA THR A 23 -2.34 -22.67 -2.74
C THR A 23 -3.50 -21.65 -2.72
N PRO A 24 -4.26 -21.57 -1.60
CA PRO A 24 -5.27 -20.52 -1.44
C PRO A 24 -4.67 -19.13 -1.64
N LYS A 25 -5.39 -18.26 -2.38
CA LYS A 25 -4.94 -16.89 -2.68
C LYS A 25 -5.06 -15.97 -1.46
N HIS A 26 -4.38 -16.33 -0.39
CA HIS A 26 -4.26 -15.55 0.84
C HIS A 26 -2.78 -15.43 1.20
N PRO A 27 -2.29 -14.24 1.63
CA PRO A 27 -0.87 -14.03 1.90
C PRO A 27 -0.26 -15.06 2.86
N ASP A 28 -0.96 -15.38 3.96
CA ASP A 28 -0.47 -16.34 4.96
C ASP A 28 -0.34 -17.76 4.36
N SER A 29 -1.32 -18.18 3.54
CA SER A 29 -1.26 -19.50 2.89
C SER A 29 -0.11 -19.57 1.89
N ILE A 30 0.11 -18.50 1.15
CA ILE A 30 1.23 -18.39 0.21
C ILE A 30 2.57 -18.38 0.95
N SER A 31 2.67 -17.64 2.08
CA SER A 31 3.89 -17.62 2.90
C SER A 31 4.24 -19.00 3.45
N VAL A 32 3.26 -19.75 3.96
CA VAL A 32 3.45 -21.14 4.39
C VAL A 32 3.91 -22.04 3.24
N SER A 33 3.28 -21.91 2.07
CA SER A 33 3.66 -22.69 0.89
C SER A 33 5.04 -22.31 0.37
N ALA A 34 5.41 -21.03 0.43
CA ALA A 34 6.75 -20.54 0.11
C ALA A 34 7.81 -21.16 1.02
N ASP A 35 7.55 -21.15 2.34
CA ASP A 35 8.44 -21.78 3.32
C ASP A 35 8.64 -23.27 3.04
N ILE A 36 7.59 -24.01 2.70
CA ILE A 36 7.69 -25.43 2.35
C ILE A 36 8.59 -25.64 1.12
N LEU A 37 8.46 -24.78 0.09
CA LEU A 37 9.29 -24.87 -1.08
C LEU A 37 10.77 -24.56 -0.79
N VAL A 38 11.01 -23.51 -0.01
CA VAL A 38 12.35 -23.10 0.40
C VAL A 38 13.03 -24.20 1.23
N GLU A 39 12.34 -24.77 2.23
CA GLU A 39 12.88 -25.86 3.04
C GLU A 39 13.24 -27.11 2.20
N ARG A 40 12.39 -27.47 1.24
CA ARG A 40 12.70 -28.57 0.32
C ARG A 40 13.86 -28.28 -0.63
N ALA A 41 14.11 -27.02 -0.92
CA ALA A 41 15.21 -26.57 -1.76
C ALA A 41 16.59 -26.59 -1.05
N ARG A 42 16.62 -26.58 0.29
CA ARG A 42 17.86 -26.50 1.10
C ARG A 42 18.90 -27.59 0.78
N ALA A 43 18.48 -28.73 0.26
CA ALA A 43 19.38 -29.81 -0.11
C ALA A 43 20.35 -29.47 -1.28
N ASN A 44 20.07 -28.38 -2.00
CA ASN A 44 20.92 -27.92 -3.11
C ASN A 44 20.98 -26.38 -3.11
N LYS A 45 22.18 -25.81 -3.00
CA LYS A 45 22.38 -24.35 -2.87
C LYS A 45 21.84 -23.57 -4.06
N GLU A 46 22.02 -24.05 -5.30
CA GLU A 46 21.54 -23.36 -6.49
C GLU A 46 19.99 -23.35 -6.56
N ILE A 47 19.36 -24.47 -6.20
CA ILE A 47 17.89 -24.56 -6.15
C ILE A 47 17.35 -23.67 -5.04
N PHE A 48 17.98 -23.65 -3.86
CA PHE A 48 17.60 -22.77 -2.74
C PHE A 48 17.66 -21.30 -3.16
N GLN A 49 18.79 -20.87 -3.71
CA GLN A 49 18.97 -19.50 -4.22
C GLN A 49 17.89 -19.13 -5.24
N TYR A 50 17.62 -20.02 -6.19
CA TYR A 50 16.61 -19.79 -7.22
C TYR A 50 15.21 -19.63 -6.62
N VAL A 51 14.79 -20.56 -5.74
CA VAL A 51 13.45 -20.57 -5.12
C VAL A 51 13.24 -19.30 -4.31
N VAL A 52 14.19 -18.94 -3.43
CA VAL A 52 14.08 -17.74 -2.61
C VAL A 52 14.00 -16.50 -3.50
N SER A 53 14.90 -16.34 -4.46
CA SER A 53 14.92 -15.18 -5.33
C SER A 53 13.67 -15.06 -6.21
N TYR A 54 13.18 -16.18 -6.74
CA TYR A 54 11.96 -16.22 -7.53
C TYR A 54 10.73 -15.78 -6.72
N ILE A 55 10.51 -16.39 -5.55
CA ILE A 55 9.35 -16.07 -4.72
C ILE A 55 9.40 -14.59 -4.31
N THR A 56 10.54 -14.12 -3.80
CA THR A 56 10.73 -12.74 -3.38
C THR A 56 10.41 -11.77 -4.51
N SER A 57 10.98 -11.97 -5.69
CA SER A 57 10.76 -11.06 -6.83
C SER A 57 9.34 -11.13 -7.40
N THR A 58 8.69 -12.29 -7.33
CA THR A 58 7.31 -12.46 -7.79
C THR A 58 6.35 -11.67 -6.91
N TYR A 59 6.49 -11.77 -5.60
CA TYR A 59 5.58 -11.11 -4.66
C TYR A 59 5.92 -9.64 -4.43
N GLU A 60 7.16 -9.21 -4.62
CA GLU A 60 7.51 -7.79 -4.69
C GLU A 60 6.76 -7.05 -5.82
N ARG A 61 6.60 -7.71 -6.97
CA ARG A 61 5.93 -7.14 -8.16
C ARG A 61 4.45 -7.45 -8.23
N SER A 62 3.91 -8.17 -7.25
CA SER A 62 2.51 -8.58 -7.28
C SER A 62 1.58 -7.38 -7.30
N LYS A 63 0.61 -7.41 -8.23
CA LYS A 63 -0.47 -6.42 -8.30
C LYS A 63 -1.72 -6.84 -7.51
N ILE A 64 -1.68 -8.03 -6.91
CA ILE A 64 -2.77 -8.53 -6.09
C ILE A 64 -2.65 -7.89 -4.70
N MET A 65 -3.69 -7.18 -4.29
CA MET A 65 -3.74 -6.49 -3.02
C MET A 65 -3.47 -7.45 -1.85
N GLY A 66 -2.54 -7.06 -0.97
CA GLY A 66 -2.14 -7.83 0.22
C GLY A 66 -1.03 -8.85 -0.02
N MET A 67 -0.69 -9.20 -1.27
CA MET A 67 0.39 -10.16 -1.56
C MET A 67 1.79 -9.60 -1.30
N ASP A 68 1.94 -8.32 -1.12
CA ASP A 68 3.16 -7.69 -0.64
C ASP A 68 3.58 -8.16 0.76
N ALA A 69 2.65 -8.69 1.55
CA ALA A 69 2.97 -9.36 2.82
C ALA A 69 3.85 -10.60 2.63
N VAL A 70 3.70 -11.32 1.51
CA VAL A 70 4.58 -12.46 1.19
C VAL A 70 6.00 -11.99 0.90
N PHE A 71 6.16 -10.87 0.18
CA PHE A 71 7.48 -10.27 -0.03
C PHE A 71 8.15 -9.89 1.30
N VAL A 72 7.42 -9.22 2.19
CA VAL A 72 7.93 -8.85 3.52
C VAL A 72 8.32 -10.09 4.31
N HIS A 73 7.47 -11.12 4.34
CA HIS A 73 7.77 -12.40 4.99
C HIS A 73 9.06 -13.04 4.47
N MET A 74 9.25 -13.09 3.14
CA MET A 74 10.48 -13.64 2.54
C MET A 74 11.72 -12.85 2.94
N VAL A 75 11.63 -11.52 2.97
CA VAL A 75 12.75 -10.65 3.35
C VAL A 75 13.09 -10.82 4.83
N GLU A 76 12.10 -10.76 5.72
CA GLU A 76 12.30 -10.93 7.16
C GLU A 76 12.90 -12.29 7.50
N LYS A 77 12.41 -13.35 6.86
CA LYS A 77 12.80 -14.71 7.20
C LYS A 77 14.14 -15.13 6.62
N TYR A 78 14.44 -14.77 5.38
CA TYR A 78 15.59 -15.33 4.66
C TYR A 78 16.70 -14.33 4.40
N TYR A 79 16.37 -13.05 4.10
CA TYR A 79 17.40 -12.04 3.79
C TYR A 79 17.98 -11.41 5.05
N ILE A 80 17.14 -11.00 5.98
CA ILE A 80 17.59 -10.38 7.24
C ILE A 80 18.37 -11.39 8.10
N ASN A 81 17.97 -12.66 8.10
CA ASN A 81 18.63 -13.72 8.83
C ASN A 81 19.97 -14.18 8.19
N GLY A 82 20.40 -13.56 7.08
CA GLY A 82 21.70 -13.81 6.47
C GLY A 82 21.78 -15.11 5.66
N GLU A 83 20.65 -15.72 5.30
CA GLU A 83 20.63 -16.95 4.52
C GLU A 83 20.91 -16.71 3.02
N CYS A 84 20.87 -15.45 2.57
CA CYS A 84 21.02 -15.05 1.18
C CYS A 84 22.45 -14.55 0.89
N ASP A 85 23.47 -15.37 1.14
CA ASP A 85 24.91 -15.05 1.00
C ASP A 85 25.33 -14.68 -0.44
N TRP A 86 24.52 -14.97 -1.43
CA TRP A 86 24.75 -14.60 -2.83
C TRP A 86 24.34 -13.17 -3.19
N VAL A 87 23.60 -12.48 -2.31
CA VAL A 87 23.12 -11.13 -2.55
C VAL A 87 24.19 -10.13 -2.11
N LYS A 88 24.57 -9.24 -3.02
CA LYS A 88 25.55 -8.19 -2.71
C LYS A 88 24.97 -7.20 -1.68
N GLU A 89 25.81 -6.70 -0.78
CA GLU A 89 25.45 -5.81 0.32
C GLU A 89 24.52 -4.66 -0.09
N LYS A 90 24.88 -3.87 -1.11
CA LYS A 90 24.05 -2.78 -1.64
C LYS A 90 22.68 -3.23 -2.16
N GLN A 91 22.57 -4.46 -2.64
CA GLN A 91 21.29 -5.01 -3.11
C GLN A 91 20.47 -5.49 -1.92
N LEU A 92 21.11 -6.11 -0.93
CA LEU A 92 20.49 -6.54 0.31
C LEU A 92 19.88 -5.34 1.06
N GLU A 93 20.63 -4.25 1.21
CA GLU A 93 20.14 -3.00 1.80
C GLU A 93 18.86 -2.50 1.13
N LYS A 94 18.85 -2.44 -0.21
CA LYS A 94 17.65 -2.01 -0.96
C LYS A 94 16.44 -2.92 -0.78
N ILE A 95 16.67 -4.24 -0.71
CA ILE A 95 15.59 -5.21 -0.48
C ILE A 95 15.00 -5.03 0.91
N ILE A 96 15.86 -4.88 1.93
CA ILE A 96 15.44 -4.67 3.32
C ILE A 96 14.73 -3.32 3.46
N GLU A 97 15.29 -2.25 2.89
CA GLU A 97 14.67 -0.92 2.89
C GLU A 97 13.27 -0.96 2.25
N ARG A 98 13.12 -1.67 1.13
CA ARG A 98 11.84 -1.86 0.47
C ARG A 98 10.83 -2.60 1.35
N ALA A 99 11.23 -3.66 2.02
CA ALA A 99 10.39 -4.40 2.95
C ALA A 99 9.97 -3.52 4.15
N ASN A 100 10.89 -2.74 4.70
CA ASN A 100 10.64 -1.82 5.81
C ASN A 100 9.61 -0.73 5.45
N ARG A 101 9.62 -0.22 4.21
CA ARG A 101 8.60 0.74 3.73
C ARG A 101 7.21 0.09 3.56
N ILE A 102 7.17 -1.17 3.14
CA ILE A 102 5.91 -1.89 2.90
C ILE A 102 5.30 -2.38 4.21
N SER A 103 6.11 -2.87 5.14
CA SER A 103 5.66 -3.56 6.36
C SER A 103 4.63 -2.78 7.19
N PRO A 104 4.77 -1.47 7.48
CA PRO A 104 3.77 -0.72 8.22
C PRO A 104 2.46 -0.51 7.46
N ASN A 105 2.48 -0.65 6.13
CA ASN A 105 1.35 -0.42 5.23
C ASN A 105 0.68 -1.71 4.74
N MET A 106 0.91 -2.85 5.39
CA MET A 106 0.23 -4.10 5.04
C MET A 106 -1.24 -4.09 5.46
N ILE A 107 -2.06 -4.87 4.76
CA ILE A 107 -3.47 -5.09 5.14
C ILE A 107 -3.51 -5.61 6.60
N GLY A 108 -4.44 -5.07 7.39
CA GLY A 108 -4.58 -5.37 8.81
C GLY A 108 -3.67 -4.57 9.74
N LYS A 109 -2.64 -3.91 9.22
CA LYS A 109 -1.77 -3.01 10.02
C LYS A 109 -2.39 -1.63 10.15
N ARG A 110 -1.99 -0.93 11.19
CA ARG A 110 -2.29 0.49 11.38
C ARG A 110 -1.15 1.29 10.77
N PRO A 111 -1.37 2.07 9.69
CA PRO A 111 -0.30 2.80 9.03
C PRO A 111 0.24 3.92 9.94
N PRO A 112 1.39 4.53 9.65
CA PRO A 112 1.91 5.67 10.39
C PRO A 112 0.87 6.79 10.55
N ASN A 113 0.88 7.50 11.69
CA ASN A 113 -0.05 8.61 11.88
C ASN A 113 0.37 9.80 11.03
N LEU A 114 -0.61 10.45 10.41
CA LEU A 114 -0.42 11.73 9.72
C LEU A 114 -0.99 12.85 10.57
N VAL A 115 -0.18 13.87 10.83
CA VAL A 115 -0.59 15.07 11.58
C VAL A 115 -0.19 16.28 10.75
N PHE A 116 -1.14 16.79 9.97
CA PHE A 116 -0.89 17.87 9.01
C PHE A 116 -1.90 19.00 9.16
N LYS A 117 -1.58 20.16 8.59
CA LYS A 117 -2.44 21.34 8.59
C LYS A 117 -3.43 21.33 7.43
N ASP A 118 -4.60 21.90 7.67
CA ASP A 118 -5.52 22.29 6.59
C ASP A 118 -5.18 23.68 6.02
N THR A 119 -6.00 24.15 5.08
CA THR A 119 -5.84 25.48 4.44
C THR A 119 -6.12 26.66 5.36
N LEU A 120 -6.53 26.40 6.61
CA LEU A 120 -6.77 27.38 7.67
C LEU A 120 -5.75 27.24 8.82
N ASP A 121 -4.62 26.58 8.59
CA ASP A 121 -3.55 26.30 9.56
C ASP A 121 -3.96 25.46 10.77
N LYS A 122 -5.11 24.77 10.72
CA LYS A 122 -5.54 23.88 11.77
C LYS A 122 -4.96 22.48 11.59
N TYR A 123 -4.36 21.93 12.65
CA TYR A 123 -3.85 20.56 12.65
C TYR A 123 -4.97 19.51 12.70
N HIS A 124 -4.84 18.49 11.87
CA HIS A 124 -5.67 17.30 11.85
C HIS A 124 -4.79 16.05 11.96
N SER A 125 -5.24 15.10 12.78
CA SER A 125 -4.58 13.81 12.93
C SER A 125 -5.45 12.71 12.34
N LEU A 126 -4.84 11.85 11.51
CA LEU A 126 -5.51 10.68 10.96
C LEU A 126 -6.07 9.78 12.07
N TYR A 127 -5.31 9.61 13.15
CA TYR A 127 -5.71 8.75 14.26
C TYR A 127 -6.85 9.31 15.11
N HIS A 128 -6.99 10.62 15.18
CA HIS A 128 -8.06 11.28 15.93
C HIS A 128 -9.37 11.40 15.12
N LEU A 129 -9.35 11.10 13.83
CA LEU A 129 -10.55 11.15 13.01
C LEU A 129 -11.52 10.03 13.41
N GLN A 130 -12.67 10.41 13.95
CA GLN A 130 -13.71 9.46 14.31
C GLN A 130 -14.59 9.17 13.10
N ALA A 131 -14.55 7.93 12.61
CA ALA A 131 -15.40 7.40 11.55
C ALA A 131 -15.34 5.87 11.55
N LYS A 132 -16.40 5.20 11.09
CA LYS A 132 -16.42 3.74 10.89
C LYS A 132 -15.42 3.34 9.79
N TYR A 133 -15.38 4.15 8.73
CA TYR A 133 -14.41 4.01 7.64
C TYR A 133 -13.70 5.34 7.42
N THR A 134 -12.41 5.28 7.14
CA THR A 134 -11.63 6.43 6.67
C THR A 134 -11.05 6.12 5.30
N LEU A 135 -11.41 6.95 4.32
CA LEU A 135 -10.75 6.93 3.01
C LEU A 135 -9.56 7.87 3.07
N LEU A 136 -8.36 7.31 3.11
CA LEU A 136 -7.11 8.07 3.04
C LEU A 136 -6.73 8.22 1.57
N PHE A 137 -6.75 9.46 1.08
CA PHE A 137 -6.57 9.80 -0.33
C PHE A 137 -5.38 10.72 -0.52
N PHE A 138 -4.33 10.22 -1.16
CA PHE A 138 -3.16 10.99 -1.54
C PHE A 138 -3.31 11.48 -2.97
N TYR A 139 -3.21 12.78 -3.17
CA TYR A 139 -3.43 13.41 -4.46
C TYR A 139 -2.51 14.59 -4.72
N ASP A 140 -2.42 14.95 -5.98
CA ASP A 140 -1.71 16.11 -6.48
C ASP A 140 -2.70 16.95 -7.30
N PRO A 141 -2.90 18.24 -6.97
CA PRO A 141 -3.77 19.13 -7.74
C PRO A 141 -3.42 19.24 -9.22
N ASP A 142 -2.16 19.07 -9.60
CA ASP A 142 -1.72 19.15 -11.00
C ASP A 142 -1.81 17.79 -11.72
N CYS A 143 -1.97 16.69 -10.99
CA CYS A 143 -2.09 15.35 -11.56
C CYS A 143 -3.41 15.16 -12.33
N GLY A 144 -3.32 14.82 -13.61
CA GLY A 144 -4.50 14.59 -14.46
C GLY A 144 -5.33 13.38 -14.05
N HIS A 145 -4.72 12.34 -13.46
CA HIS A 145 -5.43 11.19 -12.90
C HIS A 145 -6.19 11.56 -11.63
N CYS A 146 -5.61 12.38 -10.75
CA CYS A 146 -6.28 12.88 -9.56
C CYS A 146 -7.53 13.70 -9.94
N LYS A 147 -7.41 14.59 -10.93
CA LYS A 147 -8.55 15.36 -11.45
C LYS A 147 -9.71 14.50 -11.98
N LYS A 148 -9.41 13.29 -12.48
CA LYS A 148 -10.42 12.33 -12.95
C LYS A 148 -11.02 11.47 -11.83
N GLU A 149 -10.22 11.12 -10.84
CA GLU A 149 -10.65 10.23 -9.75
C GLU A 149 -11.40 10.97 -8.64
N THR A 150 -11.03 12.21 -8.31
CA THR A 150 -11.65 13.00 -7.22
C THR A 150 -13.18 13.08 -7.33
N PRO A 151 -13.79 13.44 -8.49
CA PRO A 151 -15.25 13.49 -8.59
C PRO A 151 -15.91 12.12 -8.42
N LYS A 152 -15.26 11.03 -8.85
CA LYS A 152 -15.80 9.67 -8.66
C LYS A 152 -15.77 9.27 -7.19
N ILE A 153 -14.64 9.56 -6.49
CA ILE A 153 -14.51 9.31 -5.05
C ILE A 153 -15.56 10.11 -4.29
N LYS A 154 -15.75 11.39 -4.64
CA LYS A 154 -16.78 12.23 -4.03
C LYS A 154 -18.15 11.60 -4.18
N THR A 155 -18.54 11.25 -5.40
CA THR A 155 -19.83 10.61 -5.68
C THR A 155 -20.03 9.33 -4.86
N VAL A 156 -19.02 8.49 -4.77
CA VAL A 156 -19.08 7.25 -4.00
C VAL A 156 -19.21 7.54 -2.50
N CYS A 157 -18.41 8.45 -1.95
CA CYS A 157 -18.47 8.78 -0.53
C CYS A 157 -19.79 9.43 -0.15
N ASP A 158 -20.29 10.36 -0.95
CA ASP A 158 -21.60 11.01 -0.74
C ASP A 158 -22.73 9.98 -0.79
N SER A 159 -22.69 9.05 -1.75
CA SER A 159 -23.68 7.95 -1.84
C SER A 159 -23.64 7.06 -0.60
N LEU A 160 -22.46 6.67 -0.12
CA LEU A 160 -22.32 5.85 1.07
C LEU A 160 -22.84 6.58 2.33
N VAL A 161 -22.53 7.86 2.48
CA VAL A 161 -23.05 8.70 3.58
C VAL A 161 -24.59 8.77 3.51
N ASN A 162 -25.15 8.97 2.35
CA ASN A 162 -26.62 9.02 2.15
C ASN A 162 -27.32 7.69 2.48
N THR A 163 -26.61 6.56 2.41
CA THR A 163 -27.11 5.26 2.87
C THR A 163 -26.87 5.00 4.36
N GLY A 164 -26.37 5.99 5.11
CA GLY A 164 -26.15 5.90 6.55
C GLY A 164 -24.81 5.30 6.94
N ILE A 165 -23.87 5.11 6.00
CA ILE A 165 -22.54 4.60 6.28
C ILE A 165 -21.65 5.76 6.76
N ASP A 166 -21.06 5.61 7.95
CA ASP A 166 -20.13 6.59 8.52
C ASP A 166 -18.74 6.42 7.86
N ILE A 167 -18.53 7.15 6.77
CA ILE A 167 -17.25 7.25 6.05
C ILE A 167 -16.81 8.71 5.98
N LYS A 168 -15.52 8.94 6.25
CA LYS A 168 -14.88 10.26 6.08
C LYS A 168 -13.65 10.15 5.21
N VAL A 169 -13.39 11.20 4.45
CA VAL A 169 -12.19 11.31 3.60
C VAL A 169 -11.15 12.14 4.31
N PHE A 170 -9.94 11.58 4.45
CA PHE A 170 -8.73 12.28 4.87
C PHE A 170 -7.84 12.43 3.63
N ALA A 171 -7.87 13.61 3.02
CA ALA A 171 -7.25 13.90 1.75
C ALA A 171 -5.94 14.64 1.96
N VAL A 172 -4.83 14.02 1.54
CA VAL A 172 -3.47 14.54 1.72
C VAL A 172 -2.96 15.04 0.38
N THR A 173 -2.71 16.34 0.28
CA THR A 173 -2.09 16.93 -0.91
C THR A 173 -0.59 16.69 -0.93
N THR A 174 -0.05 16.52 -2.14
CA THR A 174 1.40 16.53 -2.38
C THR A 174 1.90 17.88 -2.87
N GLU A 175 0.98 18.85 -3.09
CA GLU A 175 1.28 20.20 -3.57
C GLU A 175 1.69 21.10 -2.41
N PHE A 176 2.64 21.99 -2.67
CA PHE A 176 3.11 23.02 -1.75
C PHE A 176 2.50 24.40 -1.99
N ASP A 177 1.95 24.64 -3.19
CA ASP A 177 1.24 25.87 -3.54
C ASP A 177 -0.17 25.84 -2.92
N ILE A 178 -0.37 26.64 -1.87
CA ILE A 178 -1.62 26.70 -1.11
C ILE A 178 -2.78 27.24 -1.97
N ASP A 179 -2.53 28.14 -2.89
CA ASP A 179 -3.59 28.72 -3.73
C ASP A 179 -4.08 27.70 -4.76
N LYS A 180 -3.20 26.99 -5.42
CA LYS A 180 -3.57 25.83 -6.26
C LYS A 180 -4.34 24.78 -5.49
N TRP A 181 -3.92 24.49 -4.28
CA TRP A 181 -4.60 23.52 -3.41
C TRP A 181 -6.02 24.00 -3.06
N LYS A 182 -6.21 25.26 -2.68
CA LYS A 182 -7.53 25.85 -2.40
C LYS A 182 -8.41 25.85 -3.65
N GLU A 183 -7.85 26.19 -4.83
CA GLU A 183 -8.58 26.11 -6.11
C GLU A 183 -9.06 24.70 -6.41
N TYR A 184 -8.23 23.69 -6.19
CA TYR A 184 -8.60 22.30 -6.37
C TYR A 184 -9.76 21.89 -5.47
N ILE A 185 -9.69 22.19 -4.17
CA ILE A 185 -10.76 21.91 -3.20
C ILE A 185 -12.08 22.55 -3.64
N LYS A 186 -12.04 23.82 -4.07
CA LYS A 186 -13.20 24.54 -4.55
C LYS A 186 -13.74 23.96 -5.86
N LYS A 187 -12.87 23.68 -6.82
CA LYS A 187 -13.23 23.15 -8.14
C LYS A 187 -13.96 21.82 -8.08
N PHE A 188 -13.53 20.92 -7.19
CA PHE A 188 -14.11 19.59 -7.06
C PHE A 188 -15.16 19.50 -5.95
N ASP A 189 -15.48 20.62 -5.29
CA ASP A 189 -16.46 20.70 -4.21
C ASP A 189 -16.21 19.65 -3.10
N VAL A 190 -14.94 19.58 -2.67
CA VAL A 190 -14.48 18.64 -1.63
C VAL A 190 -14.11 19.32 -0.32
N GLY A 191 -14.68 20.50 -0.07
CA GLY A 191 -14.46 21.24 1.16
C GLY A 191 -14.97 20.55 2.43
N ASN A 192 -15.89 19.59 2.30
CA ASN A 192 -16.37 18.75 3.38
C ASN A 192 -15.42 17.60 3.76
N TRP A 193 -14.37 17.36 3.00
CA TRP A 193 -13.31 16.43 3.33
C TRP A 193 -12.33 17.05 4.34
N ILE A 194 -11.57 16.23 5.04
CA ILE A 194 -10.42 16.71 5.81
C ILE A 194 -9.25 16.82 4.83
N ASN A 195 -9.08 18.01 4.28
CA ASN A 195 -8.03 18.32 3.33
C ASN A 195 -6.80 18.82 4.10
N VAL A 196 -5.68 18.10 3.99
CA VAL A 196 -4.45 18.42 4.72
C VAL A 196 -3.21 18.33 3.84
N GLY A 197 -2.15 19.00 4.25
CA GLY A 197 -0.84 18.97 3.60
C GLY A 197 0.29 19.08 4.61
N ASP A 198 1.41 18.43 4.32
CA ASP A 198 2.67 18.59 5.04
C ASP A 198 3.43 19.78 4.45
N ILE A 199 2.91 20.98 4.73
CA ILE A 199 3.45 22.21 4.19
C ILE A 199 3.85 23.11 5.36
N GLN A 200 5.14 23.43 5.43
CA GLN A 200 5.68 24.50 6.26
C GLN A 200 6.55 25.40 5.39
N PHE A 201 6.93 26.53 5.92
CA PHE A 201 7.83 27.46 5.25
C PHE A 201 9.08 27.64 6.11
N ASP A 202 10.23 27.62 5.46
CA ASP A 202 11.50 27.97 6.08
C ASP A 202 11.60 29.50 6.33
N ASP A 203 12.71 29.93 6.93
CA ASP A 203 12.96 31.34 7.25
C ASP A 203 13.07 32.22 5.99
N GLU A 204 13.30 31.62 4.83
CA GLU A 204 13.39 32.29 3.53
C GLU A 204 12.03 32.32 2.80
N GLY A 205 10.99 31.67 3.36
CA GLY A 205 9.65 31.57 2.79
C GLY A 205 9.49 30.47 1.75
N ASN A 206 10.44 29.54 1.63
CA ASN A 206 10.32 28.40 0.74
C ASN A 206 9.49 27.27 1.41
N PRO A 207 8.62 26.59 0.67
CA PRO A 207 7.85 25.49 1.22
C PRO A 207 8.73 24.28 1.48
N VAL A 208 8.61 23.69 2.67
CA VAL A 208 9.33 22.50 3.10
C VAL A 208 8.37 21.46 3.64
N ALA A 209 8.65 20.18 3.35
CA ALA A 209 8.00 19.06 4.04
C ALA A 209 8.67 18.84 5.39
N THR A 210 7.89 18.54 6.43
CA THR A 210 8.42 18.33 7.78
C THR A 210 8.59 16.88 8.16
N SER A 211 8.12 15.99 7.30
CA SER A 211 8.19 14.55 7.50
C SER A 211 8.48 13.80 6.21
N ASN A 212 8.86 12.54 6.34
CA ASN A 212 9.11 11.64 5.21
C ASN A 212 7.88 10.75 4.88
N TRP A 213 6.67 11.22 5.17
CA TRP A 213 5.43 10.47 5.01
C TRP A 213 5.26 9.82 3.63
N ARG A 214 5.78 10.46 2.56
CA ARG A 214 5.72 9.87 1.21
C ARG A 214 6.46 8.55 1.12
N GLU A 215 7.62 8.46 1.78
CA GLU A 215 8.38 7.21 1.86
C GLU A 215 7.71 6.23 2.82
N GLU A 216 7.26 6.70 3.98
CA GLU A 216 6.56 5.88 4.97
C GLU A 216 5.31 5.21 4.41
N TYR A 217 4.57 5.87 3.52
CA TYR A 217 3.38 5.35 2.84
C TYR A 217 3.67 4.76 1.46
N ASP A 218 4.93 4.71 1.04
CA ASP A 218 5.34 4.24 -0.29
C ASP A 218 4.61 4.97 -1.44
N ILE A 219 4.53 6.30 -1.35
CA ILE A 219 3.82 7.15 -2.31
C ILE A 219 4.80 7.71 -3.34
N HIS A 220 4.94 7.01 -4.46
CA HIS A 220 5.78 7.42 -5.59
C HIS A 220 4.99 8.07 -6.73
N SER A 221 3.67 7.93 -6.72
CA SER A 221 2.77 8.50 -7.72
C SER A 221 1.39 8.72 -7.11
N THR A 222 0.62 9.64 -7.68
CA THR A 222 -0.75 9.95 -7.29
C THR A 222 -1.73 9.66 -8.43
N PRO A 223 -2.99 9.35 -8.15
CA PRO A 223 -3.60 9.20 -6.82
C PRO A 223 -3.29 7.85 -6.17
N VAL A 224 -3.26 7.82 -4.83
CA VAL A 224 -3.24 6.58 -4.04
C VAL A 224 -4.37 6.61 -3.01
N ILE A 225 -5.08 5.51 -2.87
CA ILE A 225 -6.23 5.38 -1.98
C ILE A 225 -6.01 4.21 -1.04
N TYR A 226 -6.17 4.47 0.27
CA TYR A 226 -6.28 3.46 1.30
C TYR A 226 -7.65 3.54 1.95
N LEU A 227 -8.22 2.39 2.29
CA LEU A 227 -9.44 2.32 3.09
C LEU A 227 -9.09 1.75 4.45
N LEU A 228 -9.43 2.48 5.50
CA LEU A 228 -9.15 2.14 6.89
C LEU A 228 -10.46 1.87 7.63
N ASP A 229 -10.42 0.95 8.60
CA ASP A 229 -11.51 0.72 9.54
C ASP A 229 -11.53 1.74 10.70
N ARG A 230 -12.42 1.52 11.67
CA ARG A 230 -12.55 2.38 12.85
C ARG A 230 -11.27 2.48 13.67
N GLU A 231 -10.50 1.38 13.77
CA GLU A 231 -9.22 1.32 14.48
C GLU A 231 -8.05 1.86 13.65
N LYS A 232 -8.34 2.39 12.45
CA LYS A 232 -7.35 2.85 11.47
C LYS A 232 -6.49 1.72 10.91
N LYS A 233 -6.93 0.48 10.97
CA LYS A 233 -6.27 -0.61 10.27
C LYS A 233 -6.62 -0.58 8.78
N ILE A 234 -5.63 -0.82 7.95
CA ILE A 234 -5.80 -0.87 6.49
C ILE A 234 -6.63 -2.10 6.13
N ILE A 235 -7.80 -1.89 5.55
CA ILE A 235 -8.66 -2.97 5.04
C ILE A 235 -8.55 -3.11 3.53
N ALA A 236 -8.10 -2.06 2.84
CA ALA A 236 -7.76 -2.09 1.42
C ALA A 236 -6.78 -0.96 1.09
N LYS A 237 -5.97 -1.16 0.05
CA LYS A 237 -5.03 -0.15 -0.43
C LYS A 237 -4.84 -0.20 -1.94
N ARG A 238 -4.47 0.95 -2.55
CA ARG A 238 -4.27 1.11 -4.00
C ARG A 238 -5.51 0.69 -4.79
N ILE A 239 -6.68 1.08 -4.30
CA ILE A 239 -8.00 0.77 -4.83
C ILE A 239 -8.58 1.95 -5.62
N ASN A 240 -9.62 1.66 -6.41
CA ASN A 240 -10.40 2.66 -7.14
C ASN A 240 -11.82 2.81 -6.55
N ASP A 241 -12.59 3.74 -7.13
CA ASP A 241 -13.97 4.05 -6.75
C ASP A 241 -14.89 2.81 -6.67
N LYS A 242 -14.86 1.95 -7.69
CA LYS A 242 -15.69 0.72 -7.74
C LYS A 242 -15.32 -0.28 -6.64
N GLN A 243 -14.03 -0.39 -6.35
CA GLN A 243 -13.55 -1.29 -5.30
C GLN A 243 -13.94 -0.79 -3.91
N ILE A 244 -14.01 0.53 -3.68
CA ILE A 244 -14.49 1.12 -2.42
C ILE A 244 -15.91 0.63 -2.14
N VAL A 245 -16.82 0.80 -3.09
CA VAL A 245 -18.23 0.36 -2.98
C VAL A 245 -18.33 -1.13 -2.67
N LYS A 246 -17.58 -1.94 -3.44
CA LYS A 246 -17.62 -3.40 -3.30
C LYS A 246 -17.11 -3.88 -1.94
N ILE A 247 -16.02 -3.29 -1.45
CA ILE A 247 -15.42 -3.69 -0.17
C ILE A 247 -16.32 -3.29 0.99
N ILE A 248 -16.81 -2.05 0.99
CA ILE A 248 -17.72 -1.56 2.03
C ILE A 248 -19.05 -2.32 1.97
N GLY A 249 -19.63 -2.50 0.78
CA GLY A 249 -20.87 -3.26 0.61
C GLY A 249 -20.78 -4.67 1.20
N ARG A 250 -19.68 -5.39 0.96
CA ARG A 250 -19.46 -6.71 1.55
C ARG A 250 -19.33 -6.67 3.08
N LYS A 251 -18.66 -5.66 3.63
CA LYS A 251 -18.51 -5.50 5.08
C LYS A 251 -19.81 -5.11 5.79
N GLU A 252 -20.67 -4.38 5.12
CA GLU A 252 -21.98 -3.96 5.62
C GLU A 252 -23.10 -4.97 5.28
N GLY A 253 -22.79 -6.05 4.55
CA GLY A 253 -23.80 -7.02 4.13
C GLY A 253 -24.83 -6.47 3.13
N LEU A 254 -24.47 -5.40 2.43
CA LEU A 254 -25.32 -4.85 1.37
C LEU A 254 -25.33 -5.81 0.19
N LYS A 255 -26.53 -6.14 -0.31
CA LYS A 255 -26.66 -6.97 -1.52
C LYS A 255 -26.15 -6.17 -2.72
N GLU A 256 -25.36 -6.84 -3.59
CA GLU A 256 -24.93 -6.30 -4.89
C GLU A 256 -26.12 -6.02 -5.79
#